data_9b961e491d8d8e215c7a4a8f044c92cc
#
_entry.id   9b961e491d8d8e215c7a4a8f044c92cc
#
_cell.length_a   1.000
_cell.length_b   1.000
_cell.length_c   1.000
_cell.angle_alpha   90.00
_cell.angle_beta   90.00
_cell.angle_gamma   90.00
#
_symmetry.space_group_name_H-M   'P 1'
#
loop_
_entity.id
_entity.type
_entity.pdbx_description
1 polymer ?
#
loop_
_entity_poly.entity_id
_entity_poly.type
_entity_poly.pdbx_seq_one_letter_code
_entity_poly.pdbx_strand_id
1 'polypeptide(L)'
;MDRALFLAMSGAKQNMQALQLRANNLANVSTTGFRADLAQARSMQAYGDGLPSRVFSMTERPGHNFAQGSVITTGRDLDITVEGSGWISVLDHTGKEGLTRNGNLKIDQNGMLTNASGHAVLGENDAPITLPIPLSKIEIGRDGTISVLPQGAPAEELQIVDRIKLVKTDDQSLFKDTNGLFRHKTSNQPYEADGTISIQTGAIEGSNVNAVGEMTALIDLQRQFEMQVKMMSTAEEMDKSSDSLLRMS
;
A
#
# COMPACT_ATOMS: atom_id res chain seq x y z
N MET A 1 1.20 -7.95 -41.26
CA MET A 1 0.22 -7.36 -40.33
C MET A 1 0.34 -7.84 -38.89
N ASP A 2 0.85 -9.04 -38.63
CA ASP A 2 1.13 -9.57 -37.27
C ASP A 2 1.80 -8.59 -36.30
N ARG A 3 2.71 -7.76 -36.83
CA ARG A 3 3.51 -6.85 -36.02
C ARG A 3 2.71 -5.72 -35.36
N ALA A 4 1.66 -5.21 -36.05
CA ALA A 4 0.77 -4.18 -35.51
C ALA A 4 -0.14 -4.78 -34.44
N LEU A 5 -0.61 -6.00 -34.67
CA LEU A 5 -1.42 -6.77 -33.74
C LEU A 5 -0.66 -7.04 -32.42
N PHE A 6 0.62 -7.43 -32.51
CA PHE A 6 1.46 -7.62 -31.31
C PHE A 6 1.69 -6.33 -30.52
N LEU A 7 1.88 -5.21 -31.22
CA LEU A 7 2.02 -3.89 -30.57
C LEU A 7 0.74 -3.50 -29.82
N ALA A 8 -0.42 -3.65 -30.49
CA ALA A 8 -1.72 -3.34 -29.90
C ALA A 8 -2.03 -4.27 -28.71
N MET A 9 -1.75 -5.56 -28.84
CA MET A 9 -1.92 -6.53 -27.75
C MET A 9 -1.00 -6.22 -26.55
N SER A 10 0.26 -5.86 -26.79
CA SER A 10 1.18 -5.43 -25.72
C SER A 10 0.67 -4.18 -25.03
N GLY A 11 0.21 -3.17 -25.78
CA GLY A 11 -0.39 -1.97 -25.23
C GLY A 11 -1.65 -2.26 -24.40
N ALA A 12 -2.56 -3.09 -24.90
CA ALA A 12 -3.75 -3.51 -24.18
C ALA A 12 -3.42 -4.21 -22.85
N LYS A 13 -2.44 -5.12 -22.85
CA LYS A 13 -1.95 -5.80 -21.64
C LYS A 13 -1.40 -4.81 -20.62
N GLN A 14 -0.62 -3.83 -21.06
CA GLN A 14 -0.04 -2.81 -20.17
C GLN A 14 -1.13 -1.90 -19.59
N ASN A 15 -2.10 -1.50 -20.40
CA ASN A 15 -3.24 -0.71 -19.92
C ASN A 15 -4.05 -1.50 -18.87
N MET A 16 -4.23 -2.81 -19.05
CA MET A 16 -4.91 -3.66 -18.09
C MET A 16 -4.17 -3.76 -16.74
N GLN A 17 -2.84 -3.86 -16.78
CA GLN A 17 -2.02 -3.82 -15.56
C GLN A 17 -2.10 -2.46 -14.84
N ALA A 18 -2.06 -1.37 -15.59
CA ALA A 18 -2.25 -0.04 -15.04
C ALA A 18 -3.65 0.15 -14.43
N LEU A 19 -4.70 -0.37 -15.09
CA LEU A 19 -6.07 -0.39 -14.56
C LEU A 19 -6.15 -1.12 -13.21
N GLN A 20 -5.50 -2.29 -13.07
CA GLN A 20 -5.47 -3.05 -11.83
C GLN A 20 -4.83 -2.26 -10.68
N LEU A 21 -3.71 -1.57 -10.94
CA LEU A 21 -3.04 -0.73 -9.95
C LEU A 21 -3.93 0.43 -9.49
N ARG A 22 -4.55 1.15 -10.46
CA ARG A 22 -5.46 2.26 -10.15
C ARG A 22 -6.71 1.81 -9.42
N ALA A 23 -7.29 0.65 -9.81
CA ALA A 23 -8.43 0.06 -9.12
C ALA A 23 -8.09 -0.34 -7.68
N ASN A 24 -6.89 -0.88 -7.45
CA ASN A 24 -6.40 -1.18 -6.10
C ASN A 24 -6.26 0.09 -5.25
N ASN A 25 -5.68 1.17 -5.79
CA ASN A 25 -5.61 2.45 -5.09
C ASN A 25 -7.01 2.96 -4.75
N LEU A 26 -7.93 2.96 -5.70
CA LEU A 26 -9.30 3.43 -5.50
C LEU A 26 -10.05 2.61 -4.44
N ALA A 27 -9.90 1.28 -4.45
CA ALA A 27 -10.50 0.42 -3.44
C ALA A 27 -9.99 0.72 -2.02
N ASN A 28 -8.77 1.24 -1.89
CA ASN A 28 -8.13 1.57 -0.62
C ASN A 28 -8.17 3.07 -0.28
N VAL A 29 -9.02 3.85 -0.93
CA VAL A 29 -9.13 5.30 -0.64
C VAL A 29 -9.60 5.61 0.77
N SER A 30 -10.38 4.73 1.39
CA SER A 30 -10.86 4.84 2.78
C SER A 30 -10.05 4.01 3.77
N THR A 31 -9.02 3.30 3.32
CA THR A 31 -8.19 2.45 4.19
C THR A 31 -7.20 3.31 4.96
N THR A 32 -7.22 3.23 6.29
CA THR A 32 -6.31 3.97 7.18
C THR A 32 -4.85 3.60 6.93
N GLY A 33 -4.00 4.61 6.82
CA GLY A 33 -2.56 4.42 6.63
C GLY A 33 -2.15 3.85 5.27
N PHE A 34 -3.07 3.79 4.29
CA PHE A 34 -2.74 3.27 2.96
C PHE A 34 -1.85 4.25 2.19
N ARG A 35 -0.85 3.68 1.53
CA ARG A 35 0.05 4.38 0.60
C ARG A 35 -0.25 3.95 -0.82
N ALA A 36 -0.50 4.91 -1.70
CA ALA A 36 -0.81 4.68 -3.10
C ALA A 36 0.36 4.00 -3.84
N ASP A 37 0.02 3.02 -4.64
CA ASP A 37 0.95 2.40 -5.57
C ASP A 37 1.11 3.28 -6.80
N LEU A 38 2.34 3.54 -7.22
CA LEU A 38 2.64 4.31 -8.42
C LEU A 38 2.68 3.39 -9.64
N ALA A 39 2.07 3.84 -10.73
CA ALA A 39 2.17 3.21 -12.03
C ALA A 39 2.87 4.17 -13.01
N GLN A 40 3.93 3.71 -13.64
CA GLN A 40 4.64 4.48 -14.65
C GLN A 40 4.72 3.67 -15.94
N ALA A 41 4.33 4.29 -17.05
CA ALA A 41 4.53 3.72 -18.37
C ALA A 41 5.87 4.20 -18.93
N ARG A 42 6.73 3.26 -19.30
CA ARG A 42 8.01 3.53 -19.95
C ARG A 42 8.01 2.96 -21.36
N SER A 43 8.57 3.71 -22.29
CA SER A 43 8.81 3.23 -23.65
C SER A 43 10.07 2.36 -23.67
N MET A 44 9.96 1.15 -24.23
CA MET A 44 11.07 0.23 -24.42
C MET A 44 11.27 -0.02 -25.91
N GLN A 45 12.43 0.35 -26.42
CA GLN A 45 12.78 0.08 -27.82
C GLN A 45 13.06 -1.42 -28.01
N ALA A 46 12.51 -1.98 -29.08
CA ALA A 46 12.86 -3.34 -29.49
C ALA A 46 14.16 -3.32 -30.30
N TYR A 47 15.18 -3.95 -29.75
CA TYR A 47 16.46 -4.16 -30.46
C TYR A 47 16.38 -5.47 -31.25
N GLY A 48 16.96 -5.47 -32.45
CA GLY A 48 17.04 -6.61 -33.36
C GLY A 48 17.82 -6.23 -34.61
N ASP A 49 17.92 -7.16 -35.58
CA ASP A 49 18.58 -6.88 -36.86
C ASP A 49 17.88 -5.76 -37.63
N GLY A 50 18.58 -4.67 -37.87
CA GLY A 50 18.08 -3.47 -38.52
C GLY A 50 17.90 -2.27 -37.61
N LEU A 51 17.24 -1.20 -38.10
CA LEU A 51 16.97 0.01 -37.33
C LEU A 51 15.89 -0.25 -36.31
N PRO A 52 16.04 0.25 -35.04
CA PRO A 52 15.06 0.08 -33.97
C PRO A 52 13.83 0.96 -34.23
N SER A 53 12.92 0.49 -35.07
CA SER A 53 11.69 1.21 -35.47
C SER A 53 10.48 0.91 -34.63
N ARG A 54 10.61 0.07 -33.57
CA ARG A 54 9.50 -0.34 -32.72
C ARG A 54 9.75 0.02 -31.27
N VAL A 55 8.69 0.50 -30.64
CA VAL A 55 8.68 0.85 -29.24
C VAL A 55 7.49 0.16 -28.58
N PHE A 56 7.76 -0.60 -27.53
CA PHE A 56 6.74 -1.23 -26.70
C PHE A 56 6.49 -0.35 -25.46
N SER A 57 5.24 -0.24 -25.05
CA SER A 57 4.90 0.33 -23.76
C SER A 57 5.11 -0.73 -22.69
N MET A 58 5.78 -0.37 -21.61
CA MET A 58 6.00 -1.23 -20.45
C MET A 58 5.51 -0.48 -19.21
N THR A 59 4.53 -1.05 -18.51
CA THR A 59 4.07 -0.50 -17.23
C THR A 59 4.94 -1.06 -16.13
N GLU A 60 5.62 -0.17 -15.44
CA GLU A 60 6.44 -0.51 -14.29
C GLU A 60 5.75 -0.03 -13.01
N ARG A 61 6.00 -0.71 -11.91
CA ARG A 61 5.65 -0.26 -10.58
C ARG A 61 6.90 0.36 -9.96
N PRO A 62 7.15 1.67 -10.16
CA PRO A 62 8.40 2.32 -9.72
C PRO A 62 8.53 2.39 -8.20
N GLY A 63 7.42 2.25 -7.47
CA GLY A 63 7.40 2.33 -6.02
C GLY A 63 6.02 2.72 -5.49
N HIS A 64 6.05 3.33 -4.33
CA HIS A 64 4.87 3.77 -3.60
C HIS A 64 4.97 5.28 -3.33
N ASN A 65 3.83 5.93 -3.19
CA ASN A 65 3.79 7.32 -2.77
C ASN A 65 3.83 7.37 -1.24
N PHE A 66 4.95 7.78 -0.67
CA PHE A 66 5.14 7.88 0.78
C PHE A 66 4.64 9.19 1.40
N ALA A 67 4.07 10.11 0.60
CA ALA A 67 3.46 11.32 1.14
C ALA A 67 2.37 10.96 2.17
N GLN A 68 2.28 11.73 3.24
CA GLN A 68 1.29 11.50 4.29
C GLN A 68 -0.14 11.70 3.77
N GLY A 69 -1.06 10.87 4.27
CA GLY A 69 -2.49 11.06 4.08
C GLY A 69 -3.04 12.16 4.98
N SER A 70 -4.32 12.48 4.83
CA SER A 70 -5.00 13.42 5.71
C SER A 70 -5.14 12.83 7.12
N VAL A 71 -4.90 13.63 8.15
CA VAL A 71 -5.15 13.22 9.54
C VAL A 71 -6.64 13.45 9.87
N ILE A 72 -7.28 12.43 10.37
CA ILE A 72 -8.70 12.42 10.74
C ILE A 72 -8.80 12.24 12.25
N THR A 73 -9.33 13.26 12.95
CA THR A 73 -9.56 13.19 14.40
C THR A 73 -10.77 12.32 14.68
N THR A 74 -10.59 11.26 15.47
CA THR A 74 -11.66 10.31 15.84
C THR A 74 -12.08 10.46 17.30
N GLY A 75 -11.20 10.97 18.16
CA GLY A 75 -11.43 11.10 19.60
C GLY A 75 -11.38 9.75 20.36
N ARG A 76 -10.91 8.67 19.71
CA ARG A 76 -10.79 7.36 20.35
C ARG A 76 -9.36 7.14 20.85
N ASP A 77 -9.18 6.74 22.09
CA ASP A 77 -7.86 6.61 22.74
C ASP A 77 -6.95 5.59 22.07
N LEU A 78 -7.52 4.57 21.41
CA LEU A 78 -6.80 3.53 20.68
C LEU A 78 -6.47 3.90 19.22
N ASP A 79 -6.91 5.06 18.76
CA ASP A 79 -6.56 5.55 17.42
C ASP A 79 -5.33 6.44 17.54
N ILE A 80 -4.29 6.05 16.80
CA ILE A 80 -3.01 6.76 16.81
C ILE A 80 -2.58 7.13 15.39
N THR A 81 -1.88 8.24 15.24
CA THR A 81 -1.19 8.60 14.02
C THR A 81 0.25 8.97 14.33
N VAL A 82 1.16 8.57 13.45
CA VAL A 82 2.59 8.84 13.60
C VAL A 82 2.90 10.20 13.00
N GLU A 83 3.50 11.08 13.76
CA GLU A 83 3.96 12.38 13.29
C GLU A 83 5.26 12.24 12.47
N GLY A 84 5.30 12.88 11.30
CA GLY A 84 6.47 12.85 10.42
C GLY A 84 6.73 11.50 9.73
N SER A 85 8.01 11.22 9.45
CA SER A 85 8.47 10.02 8.74
C SER A 85 8.78 8.87 9.71
N GLY A 86 7.79 8.20 10.24
CA GLY A 86 7.95 7.03 11.11
C GLY A 86 6.96 5.94 10.72
N TRP A 87 7.12 4.76 11.28
CA TRP A 87 6.26 3.60 11.03
C TRP A 87 5.96 2.88 12.32
N ILE A 88 4.77 2.29 12.40
CA ILE A 88 4.40 1.37 13.48
C ILE A 88 4.87 -0.02 13.07
N SER A 89 5.61 -0.69 13.95
CA SER A 89 6.02 -2.07 13.74
C SER A 89 4.93 -3.04 14.18
N VAL A 90 4.61 -3.99 13.30
CA VAL A 90 3.59 -5.02 13.52
C VAL A 90 4.10 -6.39 13.09
N LEU A 91 3.52 -7.42 13.69
CA LEU A 91 3.77 -8.81 13.32
C LEU A 91 2.65 -9.29 12.40
N ASP A 92 3.01 -9.88 11.27
CA ASP A 92 2.04 -10.49 10.38
C ASP A 92 1.62 -11.90 10.86
N HIS A 93 0.66 -12.51 10.17
CA HIS A 93 0.17 -13.86 10.48
C HIS A 93 1.24 -14.96 10.28
N THR A 94 2.34 -14.65 9.59
CA THR A 94 3.46 -15.58 9.37
C THR A 94 4.57 -15.43 10.42
N GLY A 95 4.40 -14.52 11.40
CA GLY A 95 5.39 -14.22 12.41
C GLY A 95 6.54 -13.35 11.91
N LYS A 96 6.37 -12.63 10.79
CA LYS A 96 7.36 -11.70 10.27
C LYS A 96 6.99 -10.26 10.61
N GLU A 97 8.00 -9.49 10.99
CA GLU A 97 7.87 -8.07 11.24
C GLU A 97 7.57 -7.31 9.94
N GLY A 98 6.67 -6.34 10.02
CA GLY A 98 6.32 -5.43 8.94
C GLY A 98 5.96 -4.05 9.47
N LEU A 99 6.04 -3.06 8.63
CA LEU A 99 5.81 -1.67 8.96
C LEU A 99 4.46 -1.20 8.39
N THR A 100 3.74 -0.42 9.18
CA THR A 100 2.43 0.12 8.78
C THR A 100 2.22 1.54 9.29
N ARG A 101 1.34 2.28 8.63
CA ARG A 101 0.78 3.56 9.10
C ARG A 101 -0.66 3.43 9.61
N ASN A 102 -1.18 2.20 9.64
CA ASN A 102 -2.51 1.94 10.15
C ASN A 102 -2.51 1.94 11.69
N GLY A 103 -2.84 3.07 12.26
CA GLY A 103 -2.94 3.28 13.70
C GLY A 103 -4.34 3.12 14.28
N ASN A 104 -5.28 2.51 13.55
CA ASN A 104 -6.56 2.10 14.12
C ASN A 104 -6.35 0.81 14.91
N LEU A 105 -6.17 0.96 16.23
CA LEU A 105 -5.84 -0.15 17.11
C LEU A 105 -7.08 -0.75 17.79
N LYS A 106 -7.00 -2.04 18.10
CA LYS A 106 -8.02 -2.82 18.81
C LYS A 106 -7.36 -3.76 19.80
N ILE A 107 -8.08 -4.08 20.85
CA ILE A 107 -7.66 -5.10 21.81
C ILE A 107 -8.46 -6.36 21.51
N ASP A 108 -7.75 -7.47 21.30
CA ASP A 108 -8.35 -8.78 21.06
C ASP A 108 -8.85 -9.40 22.37
N GLN A 109 -9.60 -10.51 22.28
CA GLN A 109 -10.14 -11.25 23.43
C GLN A 109 -9.04 -11.75 24.40
N ASN A 110 -7.83 -11.93 23.90
CA ASN A 110 -6.66 -12.34 24.68
C ASN A 110 -5.88 -11.16 25.28
N GLY A 111 -6.35 -9.91 25.13
CA GLY A 111 -5.62 -8.73 25.55
C GLY A 111 -4.53 -8.27 24.59
N MET A 112 -4.35 -8.92 23.44
CA MET A 112 -3.33 -8.56 22.48
C MET A 112 -3.74 -7.31 21.71
N LEU A 113 -2.82 -6.35 21.58
CA LEU A 113 -3.03 -5.13 20.81
C LEU A 113 -2.81 -5.42 19.32
N THR A 114 -3.86 -5.25 18.51
CA THR A 114 -3.83 -5.50 17.07
C THR A 114 -4.28 -4.26 16.30
N ASN A 115 -3.86 -4.13 15.05
CA ASN A 115 -4.41 -3.11 14.15
C ASN A 115 -5.76 -3.57 13.54
N ALA A 116 -6.42 -2.68 12.80
CA ALA A 116 -7.69 -2.99 12.12
C ALA A 116 -7.59 -4.17 11.13
N SER A 117 -6.41 -4.44 10.60
CA SER A 117 -6.12 -5.57 9.68
C SER A 117 -5.81 -6.88 10.41
N GLY A 118 -5.77 -6.89 11.74
CA GLY A 118 -5.52 -8.08 12.56
C GLY A 118 -4.03 -8.39 12.79
N HIS A 119 -3.12 -7.49 12.44
CA HIS A 119 -1.70 -7.65 12.75
C HIS A 119 -1.40 -7.22 14.18
N ALA A 120 -0.62 -8.01 14.92
CA ALA A 120 -0.24 -7.68 16.29
C ALA A 120 0.77 -6.52 16.32
N VAL A 121 0.56 -5.54 17.17
CA VAL A 121 1.49 -4.42 17.35
C VAL A 121 2.67 -4.88 18.20
N LEU A 122 3.88 -4.56 17.76
CA LEU A 122 5.10 -4.90 18.48
C LEU A 122 5.48 -3.83 19.49
N GLY A 123 5.93 -4.30 20.65
CA GLY A 123 6.57 -3.48 21.67
C GLY A 123 8.06 -3.28 21.39
N GLU A 124 8.72 -2.51 22.25
CA GLU A 124 10.16 -2.19 22.15
C GLU A 124 11.06 -3.44 22.23
N ASN A 125 10.57 -4.52 22.84
CA ASN A 125 11.26 -5.80 22.97
C ASN A 125 11.01 -6.80 21.82
N ASP A 126 10.49 -6.33 20.68
CA ASP A 126 10.13 -7.17 19.51
C ASP A 126 9.05 -8.23 19.80
N ALA A 127 8.34 -8.09 20.90
CA ALA A 127 7.25 -8.97 21.29
C ALA A 127 5.88 -8.29 21.05
N PRO A 128 4.82 -9.06 20.74
CA PRO A 128 3.46 -8.53 20.67
C PRO A 128 3.04 -7.94 22.00
N ILE A 129 2.46 -6.73 21.96
CA ILE A 129 1.97 -6.05 23.17
C ILE A 129 0.73 -6.76 23.67
N THR A 130 0.76 -7.22 24.93
CA THR A 130 -0.39 -7.85 25.59
C THR A 130 -0.78 -7.05 26.82
N LEU A 131 -2.04 -6.63 26.86
CA LEU A 131 -2.61 -5.83 27.92
C LEU A 131 -3.32 -6.71 28.94
N PRO A 132 -3.22 -6.40 30.24
CA PRO A 132 -3.96 -7.12 31.27
C PRO A 132 -5.46 -6.83 31.14
N ILE A 133 -6.27 -7.85 31.00
CA ILE A 133 -7.73 -7.76 30.98
C ILE A 133 -8.32 -8.39 32.23
N PRO A 134 -9.38 -7.82 32.83
CA PRO A 134 -10.15 -6.65 32.40
C PRO A 134 -9.49 -5.31 32.76
N LEU A 135 -9.58 -4.33 31.83
CA LEU A 135 -9.06 -2.98 32.00
C LEU A 135 -10.20 -1.95 32.05
N SER A 136 -10.02 -0.88 32.82
CA SER A 136 -10.99 0.24 32.95
C SER A 136 -10.63 1.37 31.99
N LYS A 137 -9.35 1.67 31.80
CA LYS A 137 -8.88 2.76 30.96
C LYS A 137 -7.55 2.41 30.30
N ILE A 138 -7.31 2.95 29.12
CA ILE A 138 -6.04 2.90 28.42
C ILE A 138 -5.65 4.31 27.99
N GLU A 139 -4.39 4.66 28.17
CA GLU A 139 -3.79 5.90 27.71
C GLU A 139 -2.52 5.58 26.93
N ILE A 140 -2.37 6.21 25.78
CA ILE A 140 -1.17 6.09 24.95
C ILE A 140 -0.46 7.45 24.95
N GLY A 141 0.77 7.49 25.41
CA GLY A 141 1.59 8.69 25.46
C GLY A 141 2.08 9.10 24.06
N ARG A 142 2.54 10.33 23.92
CA ARG A 142 3.12 10.83 22.65
C ARG A 142 4.37 10.09 22.21
N ASP A 143 5.07 9.47 23.12
CA ASP A 143 6.26 8.65 22.91
C ASP A 143 5.94 7.20 22.57
N GLY A 144 4.64 6.82 22.53
CA GLY A 144 4.19 5.46 22.28
C GLY A 144 4.06 4.61 23.55
N THR A 145 4.29 5.16 24.73
CA THR A 145 4.13 4.43 26.01
C THR A 145 2.66 4.14 26.25
N ILE A 146 2.34 2.89 26.54
CA ILE A 146 0.98 2.44 26.85
C ILE A 146 0.83 2.30 28.37
N SER A 147 -0.09 3.04 28.91
CA SER A 147 -0.49 3.00 30.33
C SER A 147 -1.92 2.48 30.43
N VAL A 148 -2.15 1.57 31.33
CA VAL A 148 -3.47 0.96 31.57
C VAL A 148 -3.87 1.10 33.02
N LEU A 149 -5.18 1.22 33.24
CA LEU A 149 -5.79 1.15 34.55
C LEU A 149 -6.57 -0.17 34.66
N PRO A 150 -6.10 -1.15 35.43
CA PRO A 150 -6.83 -2.39 35.64
C PRO A 150 -8.19 -2.14 36.33
N GLN A 151 -9.16 -3.00 36.06
CA GLN A 151 -10.47 -2.89 36.69
C GLN A 151 -10.37 -3.10 38.20
N GLY A 152 -10.84 -2.12 38.97
CA GLY A 152 -10.81 -2.16 40.43
C GLY A 152 -9.58 -1.50 41.06
N ALA A 153 -8.64 -1.03 40.31
CA ALA A 153 -7.52 -0.23 40.81
C ALA A 153 -7.93 1.25 41.03
N PRO A 154 -7.33 1.96 42.01
CA PRO A 154 -7.54 3.39 42.17
C PRO A 154 -7.17 4.17 40.90
N ALA A 155 -7.90 5.24 40.62
CA ALA A 155 -7.68 6.02 39.36
C ALA A 155 -6.29 6.64 39.22
N GLU A 156 -5.51 6.68 40.28
CA GLU A 156 -4.15 7.23 40.32
C GLU A 156 -3.05 6.20 40.00
N GLU A 157 -3.39 4.90 39.91
CA GLU A 157 -2.44 3.81 39.66
C GLU A 157 -2.41 3.40 38.17
N LEU A 158 -2.06 4.33 37.29
CA LEU A 158 -1.76 3.99 35.91
C LEU A 158 -0.47 3.16 35.85
N GLN A 159 -0.56 1.93 35.33
CA GLN A 159 0.56 1.04 35.14
C GLN A 159 1.08 1.13 33.70
N ILE A 160 2.34 1.40 33.54
CA ILE A 160 3.02 1.32 32.25
C ILE A 160 3.19 -0.17 31.90
N VAL A 161 2.61 -0.58 30.77
CA VAL A 161 2.70 -1.98 30.33
C VAL A 161 3.83 -2.17 29.32
N ASP A 162 3.87 -1.36 28.27
CA ASP A 162 4.86 -1.46 27.22
C ASP A 162 4.91 -0.15 26.40
N ARG A 163 5.79 -0.09 25.43
CA ARG A 163 5.90 1.02 24.48
C ARG A 163 5.81 0.50 23.05
N ILE A 164 5.00 1.16 22.23
CA ILE A 164 4.86 0.82 20.80
C ILE A 164 6.20 1.00 20.10
N LYS A 165 6.64 -0.01 19.38
CA LYS A 165 7.86 0.05 18.57
C LYS A 165 7.61 0.94 17.35
N LEU A 166 8.21 2.12 17.36
CA LEU A 166 8.21 3.08 16.27
C LEU A 166 9.55 3.01 15.54
N VAL A 167 9.51 2.99 14.22
CA VAL A 167 10.68 2.78 13.39
C VAL A 167 10.82 3.92 12.38
N LYS A 168 12.03 4.43 12.23
CA LYS A 168 12.40 5.35 11.15
C LYS A 168 13.27 4.63 10.16
N THR A 169 12.88 4.67 8.89
CA THR A 169 13.62 4.02 7.82
C THR A 169 13.56 4.85 6.55
N ASP A 170 14.50 4.61 5.63
CA ASP A 170 14.46 5.25 4.32
C ASP A 170 13.37 4.60 3.46
N ASP A 171 12.41 5.42 3.05
CA ASP A 171 11.27 5.02 2.24
C ASP A 171 11.68 4.33 0.92
N GLN A 172 12.82 4.69 0.33
CA GLN A 172 13.30 4.08 -0.92
C GLN A 172 13.75 2.62 -0.75
N SER A 173 14.13 2.25 0.47
CA SER A 173 14.54 0.89 0.82
C SER A 173 13.35 -0.06 1.05
N LEU A 174 12.14 0.48 1.15
CA LEU A 174 10.93 -0.27 1.43
C LEU A 174 10.26 -0.81 0.16
N PHE A 175 9.63 -1.96 0.31
CA PHE A 175 8.65 -2.48 -0.64
C PHE A 175 7.38 -2.89 0.10
N LYS A 176 6.24 -2.84 -0.57
CA LYS A 176 4.95 -3.25 -0.04
C LYS A 176 4.72 -4.72 -0.37
N ASP A 177 4.53 -5.51 0.67
CA ASP A 177 4.18 -6.93 0.56
C ASP A 177 2.70 -7.12 0.16
N THR A 178 2.33 -8.33 -0.22
CA THR A 178 0.95 -8.72 -0.57
C THR A 178 -0.05 -8.46 0.56
N ASN A 179 0.41 -8.47 1.81
CA ASN A 179 -0.40 -8.17 3.00
C ASN A 179 -0.59 -6.67 3.27
N GLY A 180 -0.07 -5.80 2.40
CA GLY A 180 -0.14 -4.35 2.56
C GLY A 180 0.87 -3.76 3.55
N LEU A 181 1.73 -4.58 4.14
CA LEU A 181 2.80 -4.15 5.03
C LEU A 181 4.05 -3.77 4.24
N PHE A 182 4.80 -2.81 4.77
CA PHE A 182 6.08 -2.41 4.19
C PHE A 182 7.23 -3.19 4.83
N ARG A 183 8.19 -3.59 4.00
CA ARG A 183 9.39 -4.33 4.42
C ARG A 183 10.62 -3.85 3.67
N HIS A 184 11.81 -4.10 4.25
CA HIS A 184 13.07 -3.85 3.55
C HIS A 184 13.25 -4.80 2.36
N LYS A 185 13.74 -4.25 1.24
CA LYS A 185 14.04 -5.02 0.01
C LYS A 185 15.18 -6.02 0.22
N THR A 186 16.14 -5.70 1.07
CA THR A 186 17.44 -6.39 1.13
C THR A 186 17.75 -7.03 2.50
N SER A 187 17.05 -6.65 3.56
CA SER A 187 17.32 -7.12 4.92
C SER A 187 16.10 -7.80 5.52
N ASN A 188 16.35 -8.92 6.17
CA ASN A 188 15.36 -9.66 6.97
C ASN A 188 15.64 -9.48 8.48
N GLN A 189 16.44 -8.46 8.83
CA GLN A 189 16.75 -8.15 10.21
C GLN A 189 15.62 -7.36 10.87
N PRO A 190 15.39 -7.52 12.18
CA PRO A 190 14.44 -6.70 12.91
C PRO A 190 14.79 -5.21 12.77
N TYR A 191 13.78 -4.37 12.76
CA TYR A 191 13.97 -2.93 12.72
C TYR A 191 14.37 -2.42 14.09
N GLU A 192 15.22 -1.40 14.12
CA GLU A 192 15.56 -0.71 15.37
C GLU A 192 14.49 0.31 15.74
N ALA A 193 14.10 0.34 17.01
CA ALA A 193 13.17 1.32 17.54
C ALA A 193 13.83 2.71 17.59
N ASP A 194 13.11 3.72 17.12
CA ASP A 194 13.55 5.13 17.17
C ASP A 194 12.68 5.91 18.16
N GLY A 195 13.24 6.26 19.29
CA GLY A 195 12.59 7.05 20.36
C GLY A 195 12.34 8.53 20.01
N THR A 196 12.80 9.00 18.84
CA THR A 196 12.59 10.40 18.41
C THR A 196 11.24 10.61 17.71
N ILE A 197 10.56 9.52 17.39
CA ILE A 197 9.27 9.57 16.70
C ILE A 197 8.17 9.83 17.71
N SER A 198 7.31 10.80 17.42
CA SER A 198 6.11 11.09 18.20
C SER A 198 4.86 10.59 17.51
N ILE A 199 3.85 10.29 18.32
CA ILE A 199 2.53 9.93 17.89
C ILE A 199 1.49 10.91 18.44
N GLN A 200 0.40 11.06 17.71
CA GLN A 200 -0.78 11.76 18.16
C GLN A 200 -1.89 10.74 18.42
N THR A 201 -2.50 10.79 19.59
CA THR A 201 -3.64 9.95 19.97
C THR A 201 -4.96 10.62 19.61
N GLY A 202 -6.02 9.82 19.47
CA GLY A 202 -7.34 10.32 19.08
C GLY A 202 -7.46 10.71 17.63
N ALA A 203 -6.52 10.29 16.78
CA ALA A 203 -6.50 10.56 15.36
C ALA A 203 -5.94 9.36 14.58
N ILE A 204 -6.35 9.23 13.33
CA ILE A 204 -5.83 8.24 12.38
C ILE A 204 -5.33 8.92 11.12
N GLU A 205 -4.34 8.32 10.47
CA GLU A 205 -3.91 8.76 9.15
C GLU A 205 -4.79 8.10 8.08
N GLY A 206 -5.45 8.90 7.24
CA GLY A 206 -6.22 8.41 6.10
C GLY A 206 -5.32 7.93 4.95
N SER A 207 -5.94 7.44 3.90
CA SER A 207 -5.25 7.11 2.64
C SER A 207 -4.71 8.37 1.97
N ASN A 208 -3.55 8.27 1.31
CA ASN A 208 -3.02 9.35 0.47
C ASN A 208 -3.51 9.29 -0.98
N VAL A 209 -4.52 8.46 -1.26
CA VAL A 209 -5.13 8.31 -2.58
C VAL A 209 -6.12 9.42 -2.86
N ASN A 210 -6.01 10.04 -4.04
CA ASN A 210 -7.03 10.95 -4.53
C ASN A 210 -8.08 10.19 -5.35
N ALA A 211 -9.27 9.98 -4.78
CA ALA A 211 -10.35 9.21 -5.41
C ALA A 211 -10.72 9.74 -6.80
N VAL A 212 -10.88 11.07 -6.95
CA VAL A 212 -11.29 11.69 -8.22
C VAL A 212 -10.19 11.52 -9.27
N GLY A 213 -8.93 11.70 -8.87
CA GLY A 213 -7.78 11.50 -9.76
C GLY A 213 -7.68 10.06 -10.25
N GLU A 214 -7.85 9.07 -9.34
CA GLU A 214 -7.82 7.65 -9.71
C GLU A 214 -9.00 7.25 -10.61
N MET A 215 -10.22 7.77 -10.36
CA MET A 215 -11.38 7.52 -11.22
C MET A 215 -11.18 8.08 -12.63
N THR A 216 -10.64 9.30 -12.75
CA THR A 216 -10.34 9.91 -14.04
C THR A 216 -9.31 9.10 -14.81
N ALA A 217 -8.23 8.68 -14.13
CA ALA A 217 -7.19 7.85 -14.72
C ALA A 217 -7.73 6.46 -15.16
N LEU A 218 -8.66 5.88 -14.40
CA LEU A 218 -9.32 4.62 -14.78
C LEU A 218 -10.12 4.78 -16.07
N ILE A 219 -10.90 5.86 -16.20
CA ILE A 219 -11.69 6.13 -17.41
C ILE A 219 -10.77 6.32 -18.63
N ASP A 220 -9.67 7.05 -18.47
CA ASP A 220 -8.71 7.28 -19.55
C ASP A 220 -8.03 5.98 -19.99
N LEU A 221 -7.62 5.14 -19.04
CA LEU A 221 -7.02 3.84 -19.32
C LEU A 221 -8.01 2.88 -19.98
N GLN A 222 -9.29 2.91 -19.57
CA GLN A 222 -10.35 2.11 -20.21
C GLN A 222 -10.56 2.53 -21.67
N ARG A 223 -10.64 3.84 -21.95
CA ARG A 223 -10.73 4.34 -23.33
C ARG A 223 -9.50 3.94 -24.17
N GLN A 224 -8.31 4.02 -23.59
CA GLN A 224 -7.09 3.56 -24.26
C GLN A 224 -7.15 2.06 -24.57
N PHE A 225 -7.64 1.25 -23.65
CA PHE A 225 -7.82 -0.19 -23.86
C PHE A 225 -8.82 -0.46 -25.00
N GLU A 226 -9.96 0.22 -25.02
CA GLU A 226 -10.96 0.11 -26.11
C GLU A 226 -10.35 0.47 -27.47
N MET A 227 -9.56 1.55 -27.53
CA MET A 227 -8.83 1.92 -28.76
C MET A 227 -7.86 0.84 -29.21
N GLN A 228 -7.12 0.20 -28.30
CA GLN A 228 -6.22 -0.91 -28.62
C GLN A 228 -6.99 -2.12 -29.17
N VAL A 229 -8.13 -2.46 -28.56
CA VAL A 229 -8.99 -3.55 -29.07
C VAL A 229 -9.53 -3.23 -30.47
N LYS A 230 -9.95 -1.99 -30.71
CA LYS A 230 -10.40 -1.55 -32.04
C LYS A 230 -9.27 -1.61 -33.07
N MET A 231 -8.06 -1.23 -32.70
CA MET A 231 -6.88 -1.37 -33.58
C MET A 231 -6.62 -2.84 -33.95
N MET A 232 -6.78 -3.77 -32.99
CA MET A 232 -6.63 -5.20 -33.27
C MET A 232 -7.69 -5.70 -34.25
N SER A 233 -8.96 -5.31 -34.08
CA SER A 233 -10.06 -5.64 -34.99
C SER A 233 -9.83 -5.10 -36.40
N THR A 234 -9.42 -3.83 -36.51
CA THR A 234 -9.11 -3.22 -37.80
C THR A 234 -7.91 -3.91 -38.51
N ALA A 235 -6.89 -4.30 -37.75
CA ALA A 235 -5.75 -5.05 -38.29
C ALA A 235 -6.19 -6.43 -38.84
N GLU A 236 -7.09 -7.12 -38.12
CA GLU A 236 -7.66 -8.40 -38.58
C GLU A 236 -8.50 -8.25 -39.85
N GLU A 237 -9.32 -7.17 -39.95
CA GLU A 237 -10.10 -6.88 -41.16
C GLU A 237 -9.21 -6.57 -42.37
N MET A 238 -8.11 -5.83 -42.15
CA MET A 238 -7.11 -5.58 -43.20
C MET A 238 -6.42 -6.85 -43.67
N ASP A 239 -6.11 -7.80 -42.76
CA ASP A 239 -5.54 -9.11 -43.12
C ASP A 239 -6.51 -9.94 -43.95
N LYS A 240 -7.77 -10.02 -43.53
CA LYS A 240 -8.82 -10.72 -44.31
C LYS A 240 -9.01 -10.12 -45.70
N SER A 241 -8.98 -8.79 -45.81
CA SER A 241 -9.09 -8.09 -47.08
C SER A 241 -7.89 -8.38 -48.01
N SER A 242 -6.67 -8.40 -47.45
CA SER A 242 -5.46 -8.73 -48.16
C SER A 242 -5.47 -10.18 -48.65
N ASP A 243 -5.89 -11.13 -47.83
CA ASP A 243 -6.03 -12.54 -48.19
C ASP A 243 -7.06 -12.75 -49.31
N SER A 244 -8.17 -11.99 -49.28
CA SER A 244 -9.17 -12.06 -50.34
C SER A 244 -8.64 -11.59 -51.69
N LEU A 245 -7.82 -10.55 -51.70
CA LEU A 245 -7.18 -10.02 -52.91
C LEU A 245 -6.13 -11.01 -53.50
N LEU A 246 -5.39 -11.70 -52.64
CA LEU A 246 -4.42 -12.72 -53.04
C LEU A 246 -5.05 -13.98 -53.62
N ARG A 247 -6.31 -14.28 -53.26
CA ARG A 247 -7.07 -15.41 -53.81
C ARG A 247 -7.74 -15.11 -55.14
N MET A 248 -7.88 -13.84 -55.50
CA MET A 248 -8.48 -13.38 -56.79
C MET A 248 -7.44 -13.15 -57.88
N SER A 249 -6.14 -13.22 -57.59
CA SER A 249 -5.03 -13.15 -58.52
C SER A 249 -4.49 -14.55 -58.83
#